data_e71e97a3312969b583c102383af410d3
#
_entry.id   e71e97a3312969b583c102383af410d3
#
_cell.length_a   1.000
_cell.length_b   1.000
_cell.length_c   1.000
_cell.angle_alpha   90.00
_cell.angle_beta   90.00
_cell.angle_gamma   90.00
#
_symmetry.space_group_name_H-M   'P 1'
#
loop_
_entity.id
_entity.type
_entity.pdbx_description
1 polymer ?
#
loop_
_entity_poly.entity_id
_entity_poly.type
_entity_poly.pdbx_seq_one_letter_code
_entity_poly.pdbx_strand_id
1 'polypeptide(L)'
;MPSFEEELARMIRKQPSDLYILPHDRYYQLSLAIKGTLLPFKQVTRDYGQRFISYLKYCANMAVSEHRRPQLGAFKFTYAHQKINLRLSSVGDYQGRESLVIRFIYPLNDIRFNFLVPHQWERLQQYRQQRGLILFAGPMGAGKTTTMYQLARQLLPKQIVLTIEDPVEIGHPGFIL
;
A
#
# COMPACT_ATOMS: atom_id res chain seq x y z
N MET A 1 -22.39 14.66 -5.60
CA MET A 1 -21.48 13.85 -4.76
C MET A 1 -20.14 13.74 -5.49
N PRO A 2 -19.01 13.83 -4.83
CA PRO A 2 -17.72 13.59 -5.49
C PRO A 2 -17.70 12.17 -6.07
N SER A 3 -17.00 11.98 -7.18
CA SER A 3 -16.78 10.64 -7.72
C SER A 3 -15.97 9.78 -6.74
N PHE A 4 -16.04 8.45 -6.88
CA PHE A 4 -15.23 7.55 -6.04
C PHE A 4 -13.71 7.77 -6.27
N GLU A 5 -13.33 8.17 -7.46
CA GLU A 5 -11.96 8.54 -7.81
C GLU A 5 -11.51 9.80 -7.06
N GLU A 6 -12.36 10.84 -7.01
CA GLU A 6 -12.08 12.06 -6.24
C GLU A 6 -11.97 11.77 -4.74
N GLU A 7 -12.82 10.87 -4.21
CA GLU A 7 -12.76 10.47 -2.81
C GLU A 7 -11.44 9.75 -2.51
N LEU A 8 -11.03 8.83 -3.38
CA LEU A 8 -9.74 8.13 -3.27
C LEU A 8 -8.56 9.11 -3.37
N ALA A 9 -8.63 10.07 -4.29
CA ALA A 9 -7.62 11.12 -4.43
C ALA A 9 -7.49 11.99 -3.16
N ARG A 10 -8.61 12.32 -2.50
CA ARG A 10 -8.61 13.07 -1.22
C ARG A 10 -7.91 12.29 -0.11
N MET A 11 -8.10 10.96 -0.07
CA MET A 11 -7.43 10.10 0.90
C MET A 11 -5.93 10.03 0.63
N ILE A 12 -5.54 9.83 -0.63
CA ILE A 12 -4.13 9.75 -1.06
C ILE A 12 -3.33 11.01 -0.71
N ARG A 13 -3.94 12.19 -0.77
CA ARG A 13 -3.29 13.46 -0.34
C ARG A 13 -2.76 13.41 1.09
N LYS A 14 -3.35 12.61 1.96
CA LYS A 14 -2.91 12.43 3.35
C LYS A 14 -1.79 11.42 3.51
N GLN A 15 -1.35 10.80 2.41
CA GLN A 15 -0.31 9.76 2.36
C GLN A 15 -0.52 8.64 3.39
N PRO A 16 -1.71 8.02 3.45
CA PRO A 16 -1.94 6.90 4.36
C PRO A 16 -1.18 5.65 3.89
N SER A 17 -0.82 4.79 4.82
CA SER A 17 -0.37 3.44 4.49
C SER A 17 -1.54 2.54 4.11
N ASP A 18 -2.66 2.67 4.81
CA ASP A 18 -3.83 1.82 4.59
C ASP A 18 -5.15 2.62 4.74
N LEU A 19 -6.17 2.21 3.98
CA LEU A 19 -7.57 2.61 4.14
C LEU A 19 -8.37 1.39 4.61
N TYR A 20 -9.15 1.57 5.64
CA TYR A 20 -10.11 0.61 6.16
C TYR A 20 -11.52 1.08 5.87
N ILE A 21 -12.33 0.24 5.22
CA ILE A 21 -13.76 0.45 4.99
C ILE A 21 -14.49 -0.64 5.78
N LEU A 22 -14.98 -0.26 6.95
CA LEU A 22 -15.54 -1.21 7.92
C LEU A 22 -17.04 -0.99 8.11
N PRO A 23 -17.87 -2.06 8.00
CA PRO A 23 -19.30 -1.96 8.23
C PRO A 23 -19.62 -1.83 9.71
N HIS A 24 -20.60 -0.96 10.00
CA HIS A 24 -21.33 -0.86 11.26
C HIS A 24 -22.82 -1.12 11.01
N ASP A 25 -23.62 -1.19 12.04
CA ASP A 25 -25.04 -1.53 11.90
C ASP A 25 -25.81 -0.61 10.94
N ARG A 26 -25.52 0.69 10.95
CA ARG A 26 -26.25 1.68 10.15
C ARG A 26 -25.40 2.44 9.12
N TYR A 27 -24.07 2.30 9.13
CA TYR A 27 -23.16 3.07 8.32
C TYR A 27 -21.87 2.27 8.02
N TYR A 28 -21.03 2.81 7.16
CA TYR A 28 -19.64 2.39 7.02
C TYR A 28 -18.71 3.43 7.59
N GLN A 29 -17.71 2.99 8.36
CA GLN A 29 -16.61 3.82 8.82
C GLN A 29 -15.43 3.69 7.86
N LEU A 30 -14.99 4.81 7.28
CA LEU A 30 -13.75 4.92 6.55
C LEU A 30 -12.68 5.44 7.50
N SER A 31 -11.55 4.73 7.62
CA SER A 31 -10.43 5.11 8.49
C SER A 31 -9.11 4.98 7.75
N LEU A 32 -8.19 5.89 8.01
CA LEU A 32 -6.87 5.92 7.38
C LEU A 32 -5.78 5.60 8.41
N ALA A 33 -4.89 4.68 8.07
CA ALA A 33 -3.65 4.50 8.84
C ALA A 33 -2.60 5.49 8.33
N ILE A 34 -2.15 6.39 9.19
CA ILE A 34 -1.14 7.40 8.87
C ILE A 34 -0.03 7.32 9.93
N LYS A 35 1.20 7.03 9.49
CA LYS A 35 2.37 6.90 10.39
C LYS A 35 2.12 5.92 11.56
N GLY A 36 1.44 4.81 11.27
CA GLY A 36 1.12 3.78 12.26
C GLY A 36 -0.09 4.07 13.17
N THR A 37 -0.73 5.23 13.02
CA THR A 37 -1.93 5.58 13.79
C THR A 37 -3.18 5.46 12.90
N LEU A 38 -4.21 4.77 13.40
CA LEU A 38 -5.50 4.67 12.73
C LEU A 38 -6.37 5.89 13.09
N LEU A 39 -6.73 6.66 12.08
CA LEU A 39 -7.52 7.89 12.21
C LEU A 39 -8.87 7.74 11.49
N PRO A 40 -10.01 8.07 12.13
CA PRO A 40 -11.28 8.11 11.44
C PRO A 40 -11.25 9.22 10.37
N PHE A 41 -11.70 8.87 9.17
CA PHE A 41 -11.73 9.81 8.05
C PHE A 41 -13.15 10.30 7.77
N LYS A 42 -14.11 9.35 7.63
CA LYS A 42 -15.49 9.69 7.26
C LYS A 42 -16.45 8.55 7.60
N GLN A 43 -17.65 8.90 8.04
CA GLN A 43 -18.79 7.99 8.07
C GLN A 43 -19.64 8.18 6.82
N VAL A 44 -20.10 7.09 6.23
CA VAL A 44 -20.92 7.09 5.02
C VAL A 44 -22.11 6.14 5.19
N THR A 45 -23.18 6.37 4.43
CA THR A 45 -24.34 5.48 4.45
C THR A 45 -23.96 4.06 4.00
N ARG A 46 -24.76 3.06 4.39
CA ARG A 46 -24.53 1.67 3.96
C ARG A 46 -24.48 1.53 2.45
N ASP A 47 -25.42 2.12 1.75
CA ASP A 47 -25.50 2.12 0.30
C ASP A 47 -24.24 2.74 -0.36
N TYR A 48 -23.77 3.88 0.15
CA TYR A 48 -22.52 4.48 -0.36
C TYR A 48 -21.32 3.57 -0.12
N GLY A 49 -21.19 3.00 1.10
CA GLY A 49 -20.08 2.11 1.43
C GLY A 49 -20.03 0.86 0.56
N GLN A 50 -21.18 0.21 0.34
CA GLN A 50 -21.31 -0.95 -0.53
C GLN A 50 -20.96 -0.62 -1.99
N ARG A 51 -21.48 0.47 -2.52
CA ARG A 51 -21.14 0.92 -3.88
C ARG A 51 -19.66 1.27 -4.02
N PHE A 52 -19.06 1.87 -3.01
CA PHE A 52 -17.65 2.18 -3.02
C PHE A 52 -16.79 0.90 -2.99
N ILE A 53 -17.12 -0.08 -2.16
CA ILE A 53 -16.47 -1.40 -2.17
C ILE A 53 -16.62 -2.07 -3.53
N SER A 54 -17.84 -2.11 -4.11
CA SER A 54 -18.09 -2.70 -5.44
C SER A 54 -17.25 -2.04 -6.54
N TYR A 55 -17.15 -0.71 -6.53
CA TYR A 55 -16.31 0.04 -7.45
C TYR A 55 -14.83 -0.36 -7.32
N LEU A 56 -14.31 -0.41 -6.10
CA LEU A 56 -12.93 -0.78 -5.83
C LEU A 56 -12.62 -2.22 -6.24
N LYS A 57 -13.53 -3.16 -5.97
CA LYS A 57 -13.43 -4.55 -6.41
C LYS A 57 -13.41 -4.65 -7.93
N TYR A 58 -14.26 -3.89 -8.61
CA TYR A 58 -14.28 -3.84 -10.08
C TYR A 58 -12.93 -3.36 -10.62
N CYS A 59 -12.37 -2.26 -10.08
CA CYS A 59 -11.06 -1.75 -10.49
C CYS A 59 -9.93 -2.77 -10.27
N ALA A 60 -10.06 -3.61 -9.25
CA ALA A 60 -9.06 -4.62 -8.87
C ALA A 60 -9.29 -6.01 -9.50
N ASN A 61 -10.22 -6.15 -10.45
CA ASN A 61 -10.62 -7.41 -11.09
C ASN A 61 -11.06 -8.50 -10.09
N MET A 62 -11.68 -8.08 -8.98
CA MET A 62 -12.26 -8.98 -7.99
C MET A 62 -13.71 -9.32 -8.35
N ALA A 63 -14.24 -10.44 -7.84
CA ALA A 63 -15.63 -10.82 -8.04
C ALA A 63 -16.58 -9.89 -7.28
N VAL A 64 -17.22 -8.96 -7.98
CA VAL A 64 -18.07 -7.91 -7.36
C VAL A 64 -19.29 -8.52 -6.65
N SER A 65 -19.86 -9.59 -7.17
CA SER A 65 -21.03 -10.27 -6.61
C SER A 65 -20.73 -11.21 -5.44
N GLU A 66 -19.47 -11.53 -5.18
CA GLU A 66 -19.06 -12.35 -4.04
C GLU A 66 -18.81 -11.48 -2.82
N HIS A 67 -19.64 -11.57 -1.79
CA HIS A 67 -19.59 -10.72 -0.60
C HIS A 67 -19.15 -11.44 0.67
N ARG A 68 -18.96 -12.76 0.63
CA ARG A 68 -18.69 -13.59 1.83
C ARG A 68 -17.26 -14.09 1.90
N ARG A 69 -16.75 -14.58 0.78
CA ARG A 69 -15.42 -15.20 0.73
C ARG A 69 -14.33 -14.14 0.72
N PRO A 70 -13.20 -14.37 1.42
CA PRO A 70 -12.04 -13.51 1.31
C PRO A 70 -11.56 -13.39 -0.13
N GLN A 71 -11.25 -12.19 -0.57
CA GLN A 71 -10.71 -11.92 -1.89
C GLN A 71 -9.51 -10.98 -1.80
N LEU A 72 -8.56 -11.17 -2.69
CA LEU A 72 -7.41 -10.30 -2.88
C LEU A 72 -7.43 -9.73 -4.30
N GLY A 73 -7.04 -8.48 -4.43
CA GLY A 73 -6.94 -7.82 -5.73
C GLY A 73 -5.93 -6.69 -5.69
N ALA A 74 -5.60 -6.19 -6.86
CA ALA A 74 -4.69 -5.05 -6.98
C ALA A 74 -5.00 -4.24 -8.24
N PHE A 75 -4.80 -2.93 -8.17
CA PHE A 75 -4.83 -2.07 -9.35
C PHE A 75 -3.93 -0.85 -9.17
N LYS A 76 -3.66 -0.17 -10.27
CA LYS A 76 -2.86 1.07 -10.29
C LYS A 76 -3.79 2.26 -10.36
N PHE A 77 -3.64 3.18 -9.42
CA PHE A 77 -4.34 4.45 -9.41
C PHE A 77 -3.37 5.58 -9.77
N THR A 78 -3.76 6.43 -10.72
CA THR A 78 -2.94 7.58 -11.11
C THR A 78 -3.43 8.83 -10.39
N TYR A 79 -2.56 9.42 -9.59
CA TYR A 79 -2.83 10.68 -8.89
C TYR A 79 -1.67 11.66 -9.08
N ALA A 80 -1.96 12.88 -9.53
CA ALA A 80 -0.95 13.94 -9.75
C ALA A 80 0.28 13.45 -10.55
N HIS A 81 0.05 12.72 -11.66
CA HIS A 81 1.07 12.10 -12.52
C HIS A 81 1.87 10.94 -11.88
N GLN A 82 1.53 10.54 -10.65
CA GLN A 82 2.14 9.41 -9.97
C GLN A 82 1.25 8.18 -10.06
N LYS A 83 1.87 7.02 -10.30
CA LYS A 83 1.20 5.72 -10.29
C LYS A 83 1.36 5.08 -8.92
N ILE A 84 0.28 4.97 -8.16
CA ILE A 84 0.23 4.36 -6.84
C ILE A 84 -0.35 2.97 -7.02
N ASN A 85 0.33 1.93 -6.54
CA ASN A 85 -0.20 0.59 -6.53
C ASN A 85 -1.10 0.42 -5.30
N LEU A 86 -2.31 -0.09 -5.53
CA LEU A 86 -3.29 -0.36 -4.49
C LEU A 86 -3.49 -1.87 -4.38
N ARG A 87 -3.35 -2.41 -3.17
CA ARG A 87 -3.67 -3.80 -2.85
C ARG A 87 -4.90 -3.83 -1.98
N LEU A 88 -5.84 -4.65 -2.39
CA LEU A 88 -7.13 -4.79 -1.76
C LEU A 88 -7.27 -6.16 -1.12
N SER A 89 -7.84 -6.18 0.07
CA SER A 89 -8.31 -7.40 0.72
C SER A 89 -9.73 -7.17 1.20
N SER A 90 -10.66 -7.99 0.76
CA SER A 90 -12.06 -7.93 1.22
C SER A 90 -12.47 -9.22 1.88
N VAL A 91 -13.40 -9.12 2.84
CA VAL A 91 -14.01 -10.26 3.51
C VAL A 91 -15.41 -9.87 4.01
N GLY A 92 -16.35 -10.78 3.87
CA GLY A 92 -17.71 -10.62 4.41
C GLY A 92 -17.84 -11.22 5.80
N ASP A 93 -18.73 -10.63 6.60
CA ASP A 93 -19.15 -11.19 7.87
C ASP A 93 -20.33 -12.18 7.70
N TYR A 94 -20.77 -12.78 8.81
CA TYR A 94 -21.90 -13.71 8.84
C TYR A 94 -23.23 -13.06 8.45
N GLN A 95 -23.33 -11.74 8.50
CA GLN A 95 -24.52 -10.97 8.10
C GLN A 95 -24.48 -10.52 6.63
N GLY A 96 -23.43 -10.91 5.87
CA GLY A 96 -23.23 -10.51 4.49
C GLY A 96 -22.76 -9.06 4.34
N ARG A 97 -22.21 -8.44 5.41
CA ARG A 97 -21.61 -7.10 5.36
C ARG A 97 -20.15 -7.26 5.00
N GLU A 98 -19.73 -6.62 3.93
CA GLU A 98 -18.37 -6.73 3.42
C GLU A 98 -17.50 -5.62 4.00
N SER A 99 -16.33 -5.98 4.51
CA SER A 99 -15.24 -5.07 4.85
C SER A 99 -14.17 -5.10 3.78
N LEU A 100 -13.47 -3.99 3.59
CA LEU A 100 -12.38 -3.89 2.62
C LEU A 100 -11.24 -3.08 3.22
N VAL A 101 -10.02 -3.60 3.02
CA VAL A 101 -8.77 -2.91 3.38
C VAL A 101 -7.99 -2.66 2.11
N ILE A 102 -7.50 -1.43 1.94
CA ILE A 102 -6.61 -1.04 0.84
C ILE A 102 -5.26 -0.66 1.42
N ARG A 103 -4.20 -1.28 0.96
CA ARG A 103 -2.83 -0.84 1.18
C ARG A 103 -2.35 0.03 0.02
N PHE A 104 -1.84 1.21 0.34
CA PHE A 104 -1.25 2.14 -0.63
C PHE A 104 0.25 1.88 -0.73
N ILE A 105 0.73 1.56 -1.93
CA ILE A 105 2.14 1.33 -2.23
C ILE A 105 2.63 2.46 -3.12
N TYR A 106 3.28 3.43 -2.50
CA TYR A 106 3.80 4.61 -3.17
C TYR A 106 5.11 4.31 -3.90
N PRO A 107 5.37 4.96 -5.06
CA PRO A 107 6.63 4.80 -5.74
C PRO A 107 7.80 5.32 -4.88
N LEU A 108 8.92 4.60 -4.91
CA LEU A 108 10.12 4.92 -4.11
C LEU A 108 10.70 6.31 -4.36
N ASN A 109 10.51 6.84 -5.57
CA ASN A 109 11.06 8.14 -5.95
C ASN A 109 10.50 9.30 -5.12
N ASP A 110 9.31 9.09 -4.52
CA ASP A 110 8.58 10.09 -3.75
C ASP A 110 8.72 9.90 -2.24
N ILE A 111 9.38 8.83 -1.81
CA ILE A 111 9.64 8.57 -0.40
C ILE A 111 10.85 9.42 0.00
N ARG A 112 10.63 10.44 0.82
CA ARG A 112 11.72 11.17 1.48
C ARG A 112 12.44 10.21 2.41
N PHE A 113 13.62 9.82 1.99
CA PHE A 113 14.46 8.86 2.69
C PHE A 113 15.42 9.62 3.61
N ASN A 114 15.10 9.63 4.90
CA ASN A 114 15.94 10.28 5.91
C ASN A 114 16.31 9.26 6.99
N PHE A 115 17.60 9.10 7.23
CA PHE A 115 18.09 8.41 8.42
C PHE A 115 18.07 9.35 9.61
N LEU A 116 17.73 8.83 10.79
CA LEU A 116 17.85 9.59 12.04
C LEU A 116 19.29 10.05 12.27
N VAL A 117 20.25 9.25 11.83
CA VAL A 117 21.68 9.53 11.92
C VAL A 117 22.25 9.45 10.51
N PRO A 118 22.56 10.59 9.84
CA PRO A 118 22.93 10.64 8.42
C PRO A 118 24.09 9.72 8.01
N HIS A 119 25.13 9.61 8.82
CA HIS A 119 26.28 8.75 8.51
C HIS A 119 25.97 7.23 8.53
N GLN A 120 24.83 6.80 9.08
CA GLN A 120 24.43 5.39 9.02
C GLN A 120 24.15 4.92 7.60
N TRP A 121 23.63 5.82 6.74
CA TRP A 121 23.43 5.50 5.34
C TRP A 121 24.76 5.27 4.63
N GLU A 122 25.74 6.12 4.84
CA GLU A 122 27.08 5.98 4.25
C GLU A 122 27.75 4.67 4.67
N ARG A 123 27.64 4.29 5.95
CA ARG A 123 28.12 3.01 6.45
C ARG A 123 27.40 1.83 5.79
N LEU A 124 26.09 1.89 5.66
CA LEU A 124 25.29 0.83 5.02
C LEU A 124 25.72 0.65 3.56
N GLN A 125 25.98 1.74 2.84
CA GLN A 125 26.44 1.69 1.46
C GLN A 125 27.78 0.96 1.27
N GLN A 126 28.66 0.95 2.26
CA GLN A 126 29.94 0.24 2.20
C GLN A 126 29.75 -1.27 2.12
N TYR A 127 28.67 -1.81 2.72
CA TYR A 127 28.38 -3.26 2.68
C TYR A 127 27.82 -3.75 1.35
N ARG A 128 27.35 -2.87 0.47
CA ARG A 128 26.71 -3.26 -0.81
C ARG A 128 27.59 -4.07 -1.75
N GLN A 129 28.90 -3.96 -1.63
CA GLN A 129 29.87 -4.68 -2.47
C GLN A 129 30.44 -5.92 -1.78
N GLN A 130 30.11 -6.13 -0.54
CA GLN A 130 30.58 -7.28 0.23
C GLN A 130 29.71 -8.51 -0.05
N ARG A 131 30.32 -9.69 -0.04
CA ARG A 131 29.58 -10.96 -0.10
C ARG A 131 29.06 -11.27 1.29
N GLY A 132 27.80 -11.72 1.38
CA GLY A 132 27.20 -12.09 2.65
C GLY A 132 25.70 -11.87 2.69
N LEU A 133 25.14 -11.84 3.88
CA LEU A 133 23.75 -11.60 4.16
C LEU A 133 23.60 -10.27 4.93
N ILE A 134 22.69 -9.41 4.48
CA ILE A 134 22.28 -8.21 5.20
C ILE A 134 20.85 -8.43 5.67
N LEU A 135 20.62 -8.41 6.98
CA LEU A 135 19.30 -8.56 7.59
C LEU A 135 18.74 -7.20 8.00
N PHE A 136 17.57 -6.83 7.46
CA PHE A 136 16.82 -5.63 7.88
C PHE A 136 15.71 -6.03 8.84
N ALA A 137 15.88 -5.75 10.12
CA ALA A 137 14.93 -6.08 11.18
C ALA A 137 14.34 -4.82 11.81
N GLY A 138 13.09 -4.91 12.28
CA GLY A 138 12.39 -3.81 12.94
C GLY A 138 10.87 -3.97 12.88
N PRO A 139 10.09 -3.14 13.59
CA PRO A 139 8.64 -3.18 13.59
C PRO A 139 8.02 -2.85 12.24
N MET A 140 6.71 -3.07 12.09
CA MET A 140 5.97 -2.68 10.91
C MET A 140 6.07 -1.17 10.70
N GLY A 141 6.21 -0.72 9.44
CA GLY A 141 6.34 0.71 9.12
C GLY A 141 7.71 1.34 9.43
N ALA A 142 8.68 0.59 9.97
CA ALA A 142 10.03 1.12 10.28
C ALA A 142 10.91 1.41 9.05
N GLY A 143 10.41 1.19 7.83
CA GLY A 143 11.13 1.48 6.60
C GLY A 143 12.11 0.38 6.14
N LYS A 144 11.97 -0.86 6.65
CA LYS A 144 12.84 -1.98 6.25
C LYS A 144 12.92 -2.18 4.75
N THR A 145 11.77 -2.41 4.12
CA THR A 145 11.64 -2.62 2.67
C THR A 145 12.16 -1.41 1.90
N THR A 146 11.79 -0.21 2.33
CA THR A 146 12.26 1.04 1.72
C THR A 146 13.79 1.15 1.74
N THR A 147 14.43 0.85 2.88
CA THR A 147 15.89 0.90 3.03
C THR A 147 16.57 -0.15 2.16
N MET A 148 16.06 -1.38 2.16
CA MET A 148 16.56 -2.49 1.34
C MET A 148 16.52 -2.13 -0.16
N TYR A 149 15.39 -1.62 -0.63
CA TYR A 149 15.24 -1.21 -2.03
C TYR A 149 16.13 -0.03 -2.41
N GLN A 150 16.28 0.97 -1.54
CA GLN A 150 17.18 2.08 -1.79
C GLN A 150 18.64 1.63 -1.90
N LEU A 151 19.05 0.65 -1.09
CA LEU A 151 20.39 0.05 -1.19
C LEU A 151 20.53 -0.76 -2.48
N ALA A 152 19.57 -1.63 -2.80
CA ALA A 152 19.56 -2.47 -4.00
C ALA A 152 19.55 -1.62 -5.29
N ARG A 153 18.82 -0.50 -5.31
CA ARG A 153 18.76 0.41 -6.45
C ARG A 153 20.13 0.97 -6.84
N GLN A 154 21.05 1.14 -5.90
CA GLN A 154 22.38 1.63 -6.19
C GLN A 154 23.26 0.59 -6.89
N LEU A 155 22.87 -0.69 -6.88
CA LEU A 155 23.56 -1.78 -7.59
C LEU A 155 23.16 -1.84 -9.07
N LEU A 156 21.94 -1.42 -9.42
CA LEU A 156 21.35 -1.58 -10.75
C LEU A 156 22.20 -1.14 -11.94
N PRO A 157 22.96 -0.03 -11.90
CA PRO A 157 23.74 0.37 -13.06
C PRO A 157 24.88 -0.61 -13.41
N LYS A 158 25.25 -1.49 -12.48
CA LYS A 158 26.43 -2.36 -12.59
C LYS A 158 26.16 -3.85 -12.36
N GLN A 159 25.00 -4.18 -11.79
CA GLN A 159 24.68 -5.56 -11.38
C GLN A 159 23.21 -5.87 -11.67
N ILE A 160 22.94 -7.14 -11.94
CA ILE A 160 21.57 -7.67 -12.00
C ILE A 160 21.09 -7.87 -10.57
N VAL A 161 19.94 -7.33 -10.23
CA VAL A 161 19.30 -7.49 -8.92
C VAL A 161 18.05 -8.36 -9.10
N LEU A 162 18.03 -9.50 -8.44
CA LEU A 162 16.86 -10.38 -8.35
C LEU A 162 16.13 -10.11 -7.06
N THR A 163 14.79 -10.00 -7.10
CA THR A 163 13.95 -9.87 -5.93
C THR A 163 13.00 -11.05 -5.82
N ILE A 164 12.81 -11.55 -4.60
CA ILE A 164 11.81 -12.57 -4.28
C ILE A 164 10.89 -11.97 -3.23
N GLU A 165 9.65 -11.75 -3.58
CA GLU A 165 8.68 -11.06 -2.74
C GLU A 165 7.30 -11.71 -2.82
N ASP A 166 6.63 -11.82 -1.68
CA ASP A 166 5.24 -12.27 -1.63
C ASP A 166 4.41 -11.29 -0.76
N PRO A 167 3.71 -10.42 -1.46
CA PRO A 167 3.77 -10.04 -2.87
C PRO A 167 4.74 -8.89 -3.12
N VAL A 168 5.01 -8.62 -4.38
CA VAL A 168 5.83 -7.48 -4.80
C VAL A 168 5.28 -6.17 -4.24
N GLU A 169 6.05 -5.52 -3.38
CA GLU A 169 5.67 -4.24 -2.77
C GLU A 169 6.11 -3.06 -3.66
N ILE A 170 7.26 -3.17 -4.31
CA ILE A 170 7.86 -2.07 -5.06
C ILE A 170 8.28 -2.55 -6.44
N GLY A 171 7.60 -2.08 -7.47
CA GLY A 171 7.99 -2.31 -8.86
C GLY A 171 9.06 -1.32 -9.31
N HIS A 172 10.22 -1.79 -9.70
CA HIS A 172 11.26 -0.98 -10.36
C HIS A 172 11.69 -1.65 -11.65
N PRO A 173 11.77 -0.91 -12.79
CA PRO A 173 12.07 -1.50 -14.11
C PRO A 173 13.45 -2.18 -14.22
N GLY A 174 14.34 -1.94 -13.29
CA GLY A 174 15.67 -2.56 -13.27
C GLY A 174 15.78 -3.79 -12.35
N PHE A 175 14.71 -4.17 -11.63
CA PHE A 175 14.70 -5.41 -10.84
C PHE A 175 14.05 -6.53 -11.64
N ILE A 176 14.62 -7.72 -11.53
CA ILE A 176 14.02 -8.96 -12.04
C ILE A 176 13.25 -9.60 -10.89
N LEU A 177 11.97 -9.81 -11.09
CA LEU A 177 11.01 -10.38 -10.13
C LEU A 177 10.88 -11.89 -10.34
#